data_903c4aafa14e7142a01b7b4e6750ec93
#
_entry.id   903c4aafa14e7142a01b7b4e6750ec93
#
_cell.length_a   1.000
_cell.length_b   1.000
_cell.length_c   1.000
_cell.angle_alpha   90.00
_cell.angle_beta   90.00
_cell.angle_gamma   90.00
#
_symmetry.space_group_name_H-M   'P 1'
#
loop_
_entity.id
_entity.type
_entity.pdbx_description
1 polymer ?
#
loop_
_entity_poly.entity_id
_entity_poly.type
_entity_poly.pdbx_seq_one_letter_code
_entity_poly.pdbx_strand_id
1 'polypeptide(L)'
;MTIAHSPIAYKDGQWRISECALSEIVAEYSTPLFAYDRHTLDSQFNSLRQALPDVVDLYYSIKANPNPAVVSHFAACAAGLEIASAAEYEIARNAGAQIENILFAGPGKTAEELEHVLRGGIGEIHIESSEELAALESLGIPVNVSIRFNPASGASGGAMRMGGKPSPFGFDEELLAETVDRVRAVEHLNLHGLHMFAGTQL
;
A
#
# COMPACT_ATOMS: atom_id res chain seq x y z
N MET A 1 17.76 10.58 -12.99
CA MET A 1 16.85 9.41 -12.95
C MET A 1 16.36 9.21 -14.37
N THR A 2 16.84 8.20 -15.07
CA THR A 2 16.46 7.93 -16.46
C THR A 2 15.03 7.41 -16.41
N ILE A 3 14.12 8.10 -17.09
CA ILE A 3 12.73 7.63 -17.24
C ILE A 3 12.81 6.23 -17.83
N ALA A 4 12.22 5.26 -17.12
CA ALA A 4 12.15 3.90 -17.57
C ALA A 4 11.64 3.83 -19.01
N HIS A 5 12.19 2.95 -19.82
CA HIS A 5 11.81 2.77 -21.21
C HIS A 5 10.29 2.65 -21.31
N SER A 6 9.71 3.48 -22.16
CA SER A 6 8.29 3.33 -22.52
C SER A 6 8.09 1.90 -23.03
N PRO A 7 7.08 1.16 -22.53
CA PRO A 7 6.78 -0.16 -23.06
C PRO A 7 6.31 -0.11 -24.52
N ILE A 8 6.00 1.10 -25.02
CA ILE A 8 5.52 1.33 -26.37
C ILE A 8 6.69 1.68 -27.27
N ALA A 9 6.85 0.93 -28.37
CA ALA A 9 7.86 1.15 -29.39
C ALA A 9 7.25 1.07 -30.80
N TYR A 10 7.85 1.79 -31.75
CA TYR A 10 7.54 1.61 -33.17
C TYR A 10 8.55 0.66 -33.79
N LYS A 11 8.07 -0.51 -34.24
CA LYS A 11 8.92 -1.58 -34.80
C LYS A 11 8.19 -2.26 -35.94
N ASP A 12 8.89 -2.56 -37.02
CA ASP A 12 8.36 -3.27 -38.20
C ASP A 12 7.09 -2.59 -38.81
N GLY A 13 7.07 -1.26 -38.84
CA GLY A 13 5.98 -0.49 -39.45
C GLY A 13 4.73 -0.34 -38.55
N GLN A 14 4.77 -0.72 -37.29
CA GLN A 14 3.63 -0.64 -36.39
C GLN A 14 4.03 -0.30 -34.95
N TRP A 15 3.10 0.28 -34.18
CA TRP A 15 3.23 0.49 -32.74
C TRP A 15 2.99 -0.82 -32.00
N ARG A 16 3.84 -1.11 -31.04
CA ARG A 16 3.77 -2.30 -30.20
C ARG A 16 3.89 -1.93 -28.73
N ILE A 17 3.27 -2.76 -27.86
CA ILE A 17 3.55 -2.84 -26.44
C ILE A 17 4.16 -4.22 -26.20
N SER A 18 5.41 -4.29 -25.77
CA SER A 18 6.21 -5.52 -25.80
C SER A 18 6.10 -6.23 -27.16
N GLU A 19 5.67 -7.48 -27.18
CA GLU A 19 5.54 -8.27 -28.41
C GLU A 19 4.17 -8.14 -29.11
N CYS A 20 3.20 -7.42 -28.51
CA CYS A 20 1.86 -7.28 -29.05
C CYS A 20 1.73 -6.01 -29.90
N ALA A 21 1.17 -6.11 -31.12
CA ALA A 21 0.83 -4.94 -31.90
C ALA A 21 -0.37 -4.20 -31.29
N LEU A 22 -0.31 -2.86 -31.20
CA LEU A 22 -1.43 -2.08 -30.65
C LEU A 22 -2.70 -2.24 -31.50
N SER A 23 -2.56 -2.46 -32.81
CA SER A 23 -3.68 -2.72 -33.72
C SER A 23 -4.41 -4.03 -33.36
N GLU A 24 -3.69 -5.06 -32.94
CA GLU A 24 -4.27 -6.35 -32.51
C GLU A 24 -5.02 -6.18 -31.18
N ILE A 25 -4.40 -5.49 -30.21
CA ILE A 25 -5.03 -5.19 -28.93
C ILE A 25 -6.33 -4.40 -29.14
N VAL A 26 -6.30 -3.37 -29.97
CA VAL A 26 -7.48 -2.55 -30.27
C VAL A 26 -8.56 -3.33 -31.00
N ALA A 27 -8.19 -4.21 -31.92
CA ALA A 27 -9.15 -5.05 -32.65
C ALA A 27 -9.88 -6.03 -31.71
N GLU A 28 -9.20 -6.54 -30.69
CA GLU A 28 -9.75 -7.49 -29.73
C GLU A 28 -10.56 -6.81 -28.60
N TYR A 29 -10.04 -5.73 -28.03
CA TYR A 29 -10.60 -5.10 -26.82
C TYR A 29 -11.26 -3.74 -27.05
N SER A 30 -11.19 -3.18 -28.26
CA SER A 30 -11.67 -1.84 -28.60
C SER A 30 -10.93 -0.71 -27.86
N THR A 31 -11.36 0.53 -28.05
CA THR A 31 -10.86 1.73 -27.36
C THR A 31 -12.04 2.51 -26.76
N PRO A 32 -11.84 3.27 -25.63
CA PRO A 32 -10.58 3.46 -24.91
C PRO A 32 -10.22 2.27 -24.03
N LEU A 33 -8.92 1.98 -23.84
CA LEU A 33 -8.43 0.91 -22.97
C LEU A 33 -7.13 1.32 -22.26
N PHE A 34 -6.84 0.67 -21.13
CA PHE A 34 -5.54 0.70 -20.49
C PHE A 34 -4.84 -0.65 -20.72
N ALA A 35 -3.63 -0.60 -21.25
CA ALA A 35 -2.80 -1.79 -21.44
C ALA A 35 -1.64 -1.76 -20.43
N TYR A 36 -1.47 -2.83 -19.69
CA TYR A 36 -0.40 -3.02 -18.71
C TYR A 36 0.56 -4.09 -19.21
N ASP A 37 1.85 -3.75 -19.28
CA ASP A 37 2.89 -4.66 -19.72
C ASP A 37 3.59 -5.30 -18.52
N ARG A 38 3.45 -6.61 -18.39
CA ARG A 38 4.05 -7.38 -17.29
C ARG A 38 5.58 -7.23 -17.22
N HIS A 39 6.24 -7.23 -18.37
CA HIS A 39 7.70 -7.08 -18.40
C HIS A 39 8.15 -5.74 -17.83
N THR A 40 7.39 -4.68 -18.10
CA THR A 40 7.64 -3.37 -17.51
C THR A 40 7.42 -3.38 -16.00
N LEU A 41 6.36 -4.04 -15.50
CA LEU A 41 6.13 -4.18 -14.06
C LEU A 41 7.30 -4.91 -13.39
N ASP A 42 7.73 -6.05 -13.95
CA ASP A 42 8.89 -6.82 -13.46
C ASP A 42 10.16 -5.96 -13.44
N SER A 43 10.44 -5.26 -14.52
CA SER A 43 11.63 -4.41 -14.65
C SER A 43 11.67 -3.28 -13.61
N GLN A 44 10.53 -2.61 -13.39
CA GLN A 44 10.43 -1.53 -12.41
C GLN A 44 10.59 -2.06 -10.98
N PHE A 45 9.90 -3.13 -10.64
CA PHE A 45 10.00 -3.77 -9.33
C PHE A 45 11.43 -4.22 -9.05
N ASN A 46 12.07 -4.95 -9.98
CA ASN A 46 13.42 -5.45 -9.82
C ASN A 46 14.46 -4.32 -9.71
N SER A 47 14.29 -3.25 -10.50
CA SER A 47 15.18 -2.07 -10.42
C SER A 47 15.09 -1.40 -9.05
N LEU A 48 13.89 -1.25 -8.49
CA LEU A 48 13.70 -0.71 -7.16
C LEU A 48 14.27 -1.66 -6.09
N ARG A 49 13.98 -2.98 -6.18
CA ARG A 49 14.50 -3.97 -5.24
C ARG A 49 16.03 -3.99 -5.20
N GLN A 50 16.68 -3.91 -6.37
CA GLN A 50 18.15 -3.87 -6.47
C GLN A 50 18.77 -2.59 -5.93
N ALA A 51 18.04 -1.48 -5.96
CA ALA A 51 18.51 -0.19 -5.45
C ALA A 51 18.39 -0.06 -3.92
N LEU A 52 17.62 -0.92 -3.27
CA LEU A 52 17.35 -0.87 -1.84
C LEU A 52 18.16 -1.95 -1.08
N PRO A 53 18.59 -1.65 0.16
CA PRO A 53 19.18 -2.67 1.04
C PRO A 53 18.22 -3.85 1.29
N ASP A 54 18.79 -5.04 1.58
CA ASP A 54 17.99 -6.26 1.82
C ASP A 54 17.05 -6.15 3.04
N VAL A 55 17.36 -5.27 4.00
CA VAL A 55 16.54 -5.02 5.17
C VAL A 55 15.26 -4.23 4.87
N VAL A 56 15.09 -3.74 3.64
CA VAL A 56 13.90 -2.97 3.22
C VAL A 56 12.94 -3.89 2.47
N ASP A 57 11.77 -4.09 3.02
CA ASP A 57 10.68 -4.81 2.36
C ASP A 57 9.86 -3.87 1.47
N LEU A 58 9.42 -4.39 0.33
CA LEU A 58 8.58 -3.66 -0.62
C LEU A 58 7.15 -4.17 -0.55
N TYR A 59 6.23 -3.30 -0.23
CA TYR A 59 4.79 -3.57 -0.25
C TYR A 59 4.14 -2.88 -1.45
N TYR A 60 3.26 -3.60 -2.14
CA TYR A 60 2.47 -3.01 -3.22
C TYR A 60 1.16 -2.44 -2.67
N SER A 61 0.91 -1.17 -2.92
CA SER A 61 -0.33 -0.49 -2.52
C SER A 61 -1.43 -0.73 -3.56
N ILE A 62 -2.47 -1.48 -3.20
CA ILE A 62 -3.56 -1.90 -4.11
C ILE A 62 -4.31 -0.69 -4.70
N LYS A 63 -4.46 0.38 -3.92
CA LYS A 63 -5.12 1.63 -4.40
C LYS A 63 -4.48 2.23 -5.65
N ALA A 64 -3.21 1.91 -5.95
CA ALA A 64 -2.54 2.38 -7.16
C ALA A 64 -3.14 1.75 -8.43
N ASN A 65 -3.44 0.44 -8.38
CA ASN A 65 -4.18 -0.27 -9.41
C ASN A 65 -4.75 -1.58 -8.85
N PRO A 66 -6.06 -1.64 -8.59
CA PRO A 66 -6.73 -2.81 -8.01
C PRO A 66 -7.05 -3.92 -9.04
N ASN A 67 -6.55 -3.80 -10.27
CA ASN A 67 -6.76 -4.85 -11.27
C ASN A 67 -6.24 -6.20 -10.76
N PRO A 68 -7.07 -7.26 -10.73
CA PRO A 68 -6.69 -8.56 -10.14
C PRO A 68 -5.41 -9.16 -10.72
N ALA A 69 -5.16 -8.98 -12.02
CA ALA A 69 -3.93 -9.49 -12.64
C ALA A 69 -2.67 -8.73 -12.15
N VAL A 70 -2.78 -7.41 -11.92
CA VAL A 70 -1.69 -6.60 -11.37
C VAL A 70 -1.48 -6.95 -9.89
N VAL A 71 -2.55 -7.08 -9.11
CA VAL A 71 -2.46 -7.45 -7.69
C VAL A 71 -1.86 -8.85 -7.54
N SER A 72 -2.31 -9.86 -8.32
CA SER A 72 -1.72 -11.22 -8.30
C SER A 72 -0.24 -11.22 -8.67
N HIS A 73 0.16 -10.36 -9.62
CA HIS A 73 1.55 -10.22 -9.99
C HIS A 73 2.40 -9.77 -8.78
N PHE A 74 1.98 -8.70 -8.09
CA PHE A 74 2.71 -8.19 -6.93
C PHE A 74 2.56 -9.06 -5.68
N ALA A 75 1.46 -9.77 -5.51
CA ALA A 75 1.32 -10.78 -4.46
C ALA A 75 2.37 -11.89 -4.56
N ALA A 76 2.84 -12.17 -5.78
CA ALA A 76 3.85 -13.20 -6.03
C ALA A 76 5.31 -12.71 -5.89
N CYS A 77 5.59 -11.41 -6.00
CA CYS A 77 6.97 -10.89 -6.03
C CYS A 77 7.29 -9.85 -4.95
N ALA A 78 6.30 -9.14 -4.40
CA ALA A 78 6.51 -8.20 -3.29
C ALA A 78 6.59 -8.93 -1.94
N ALA A 79 7.11 -8.26 -0.92
CA ALA A 79 7.10 -8.77 0.45
C ALA A 79 5.66 -8.85 1.00
N GLY A 80 4.78 -7.94 0.56
CA GLY A 80 3.37 -7.95 0.93
C GLY A 80 2.55 -6.93 0.15
N LEU A 81 1.31 -6.76 0.56
CA LEU A 81 0.35 -5.81 -0.02
C LEU A 81 -0.15 -4.81 1.02
N GLU A 82 -0.27 -3.55 0.62
CA GLU A 82 -0.94 -2.51 1.41
C GLU A 82 -2.36 -2.34 0.90
N ILE A 83 -3.32 -2.38 1.81
CA ILE A 83 -4.74 -2.12 1.55
C ILE A 83 -5.21 -0.85 2.26
N ALA A 84 -6.27 -0.24 1.74
CA ALA A 84 -6.93 0.93 2.30
C ALA A 84 -8.43 0.72 2.58
N SER A 85 -8.96 -0.50 2.39
CA SER A 85 -10.34 -0.88 2.69
C SER A 85 -10.52 -2.39 2.81
N ALA A 86 -11.62 -2.83 3.42
CA ALA A 86 -11.99 -4.25 3.44
C ALA A 86 -12.26 -4.82 2.03
N ALA A 87 -12.71 -4.00 1.09
CA ALA A 87 -12.87 -4.44 -0.30
C ALA A 87 -11.52 -4.78 -0.95
N GLU A 88 -10.48 -3.98 -0.70
CA GLU A 88 -9.12 -4.28 -1.15
C GLU A 88 -8.53 -5.52 -0.46
N TYR A 89 -8.92 -5.80 0.80
CA TYR A 89 -8.57 -7.04 1.48
C TYR A 89 -9.07 -8.27 0.72
N GLU A 90 -10.32 -8.25 0.26
CA GLU A 90 -10.86 -9.35 -0.55
C GLU A 90 -10.17 -9.47 -1.91
N ILE A 91 -9.78 -8.36 -2.54
CA ILE A 91 -8.98 -8.39 -3.77
C ILE A 91 -7.63 -9.05 -3.50
N ALA A 92 -6.93 -8.69 -2.42
CA ALA A 92 -5.65 -9.27 -2.03
C ALA A 92 -5.75 -10.78 -1.79
N ARG A 93 -6.76 -11.22 -1.04
CA ARG A 93 -7.02 -12.64 -0.78
C ARG A 93 -7.27 -13.44 -2.06
N ASN A 94 -8.15 -12.92 -2.92
CA ASN A 94 -8.48 -13.55 -4.20
C ASN A 94 -7.30 -13.57 -5.17
N ALA A 95 -6.36 -12.64 -5.02
CA ALA A 95 -5.10 -12.60 -5.78
C ALA A 95 -4.04 -13.59 -5.30
N GLY A 96 -4.28 -14.31 -4.21
CA GLY A 96 -3.37 -15.30 -3.65
C GLY A 96 -2.31 -14.74 -2.71
N ALA A 97 -2.53 -13.53 -2.17
CA ALA A 97 -1.61 -12.96 -1.18
C ALA A 97 -1.56 -13.81 0.10
N GLN A 98 -0.37 -13.88 0.71
CA GLN A 98 -0.21 -14.39 2.06
C GLN A 98 -0.84 -13.38 3.01
N ILE A 99 -1.88 -13.79 3.76
CA ILE A 99 -2.72 -12.88 4.54
C ILE A 99 -1.92 -12.18 5.65
N GLU A 100 -0.97 -12.87 6.24
CA GLU A 100 -0.02 -12.35 7.23
C GLU A 100 0.93 -11.28 6.68
N ASN A 101 1.03 -11.16 5.36
CA ASN A 101 1.82 -10.13 4.67
C ASN A 101 0.95 -9.01 4.09
N ILE A 102 -0.28 -8.88 4.56
CA ILE A 102 -1.16 -7.76 4.23
C ILE A 102 -1.16 -6.77 5.38
N LEU A 103 -0.92 -5.49 5.08
CA LEU A 103 -1.07 -4.40 6.03
C LEU A 103 -2.21 -3.46 5.62
N PHE A 104 -2.96 -2.98 6.61
CA PHE A 104 -4.08 -2.06 6.39
C PHE A 104 -3.73 -0.65 6.86
N ALA A 105 -3.51 0.25 5.90
CA ALA A 105 -3.27 1.67 6.14
C ALA A 105 -4.43 2.51 5.56
N GLY A 106 -4.58 3.72 6.03
CA GLY A 106 -5.61 4.67 5.60
C GLY A 106 -6.49 5.13 6.75
N PRO A 107 -6.96 6.37 6.73
CA PRO A 107 -7.83 6.94 7.74
C PRO A 107 -9.27 6.44 7.57
N GLY A 108 -10.02 6.40 8.65
CA GLY A 108 -11.46 6.13 8.61
C GLY A 108 -11.83 4.66 8.46
N LYS A 109 -10.98 3.74 8.90
CA LYS A 109 -11.35 2.33 9.03
C LYS A 109 -12.52 2.19 9.99
N THR A 110 -13.61 1.58 9.54
CA THR A 110 -14.77 1.32 10.39
C THR A 110 -14.53 0.12 11.31
N ALA A 111 -15.29 0.04 12.41
CA ALA A 111 -15.18 -1.10 13.32
C ALA A 111 -15.53 -2.43 12.61
N GLU A 112 -16.48 -2.41 11.68
CA GLU A 112 -16.87 -3.57 10.88
C GLU A 112 -15.75 -4.00 9.94
N GLU A 113 -15.06 -3.06 9.29
CA GLU A 113 -13.91 -3.38 8.43
C GLU A 113 -12.76 -3.95 9.25
N LEU A 114 -12.46 -3.35 10.41
CA LEU A 114 -11.43 -3.85 11.32
C LEU A 114 -11.77 -5.28 11.79
N GLU A 115 -12.99 -5.52 12.27
CA GLU A 115 -13.41 -6.85 12.70
C GLU A 115 -13.29 -7.88 11.56
N HIS A 116 -13.71 -7.51 10.36
CA HIS A 116 -13.66 -8.38 9.18
C HIS A 116 -12.23 -8.82 8.86
N VAL A 117 -11.29 -7.87 8.72
CA VAL A 117 -9.92 -8.20 8.37
C VAL A 117 -9.16 -8.89 9.49
N LEU A 118 -9.44 -8.55 10.76
CA LEU A 118 -8.85 -9.20 11.93
C LEU A 118 -9.28 -10.67 12.04
N ARG A 119 -10.57 -10.97 11.87
CA ARG A 119 -11.06 -12.36 11.81
C ARG A 119 -10.50 -13.13 10.61
N GLY A 120 -10.13 -12.43 9.55
CA GLY A 120 -9.46 -12.99 8.39
C GLY A 120 -7.97 -13.26 8.59
N GLY A 121 -7.36 -12.80 9.70
CA GLY A 121 -5.96 -13.05 10.04
C GLY A 121 -4.97 -12.07 9.42
N ILE A 122 -5.39 -10.83 9.13
CA ILE A 122 -4.50 -9.79 8.57
C ILE A 122 -3.22 -9.63 9.40
N GLY A 123 -2.11 -9.38 8.73
CA GLY A 123 -0.80 -9.31 9.37
C GLY A 123 -0.59 -8.07 10.22
N GLU A 124 -1.06 -6.89 9.77
CA GLU A 124 -0.79 -5.63 10.48
C GLU A 124 -1.86 -4.57 10.20
N ILE A 125 -2.17 -3.77 11.23
CA ILE A 125 -3.02 -2.58 11.14
C ILE A 125 -2.18 -1.33 11.44
N HIS A 126 -2.21 -0.35 10.54
CA HIS A 126 -1.66 0.98 10.79
C HIS A 126 -2.73 1.85 11.44
N ILE A 127 -2.55 2.16 12.72
CA ILE A 127 -3.50 2.98 13.50
C ILE A 127 -3.29 4.44 13.14
N GLU A 128 -4.37 5.14 12.77
CA GLU A 128 -4.32 6.53 12.31
C GLU A 128 -5.17 7.49 13.16
N SER A 129 -5.96 6.98 14.11
CA SER A 129 -6.77 7.79 15.02
C SER A 129 -7.03 7.12 16.36
N SER A 130 -7.46 7.92 17.34
CA SER A 130 -7.86 7.42 18.67
C SER A 130 -9.12 6.56 18.61
N GLU A 131 -10.00 6.81 17.67
CA GLU A 131 -11.23 6.06 17.42
C GLU A 131 -10.91 4.66 16.88
N GLU A 132 -9.96 4.55 15.93
CA GLU A 132 -9.48 3.26 15.45
C GLU A 132 -8.84 2.45 16.56
N LEU A 133 -7.99 3.08 17.39
CA LEU A 133 -7.37 2.42 18.53
C LEU A 133 -8.44 1.92 19.52
N ALA A 134 -9.44 2.72 19.84
CA ALA A 134 -10.55 2.33 20.72
C ALA A 134 -11.36 1.14 20.13
N ALA A 135 -11.56 1.11 18.83
CA ALA A 135 -12.22 -0.01 18.16
C ALA A 135 -11.38 -1.31 18.28
N LEU A 136 -10.07 -1.24 18.05
CA LEU A 136 -9.16 -2.38 18.21
C LEU A 136 -9.12 -2.88 19.66
N GLU A 137 -9.06 -1.98 20.64
CA GLU A 137 -9.14 -2.31 22.07
C GLU A 137 -10.42 -3.09 22.41
N SER A 138 -11.55 -2.63 21.84
CA SER A 138 -12.88 -3.24 22.09
C SER A 138 -13.03 -4.62 21.41
N LEU A 139 -12.43 -4.82 20.24
CA LEU A 139 -12.52 -6.07 19.49
C LEU A 139 -11.76 -7.21 20.16
N GLY A 140 -10.68 -6.94 20.88
CA GLY A 140 -9.95 -7.94 21.65
C GLY A 140 -9.27 -9.04 20.81
N ILE A 141 -9.05 -8.80 19.50
CA ILE A 141 -8.44 -9.77 18.59
C ILE A 141 -6.94 -9.45 18.47
N PRO A 142 -6.04 -10.43 18.69
CA PRO A 142 -4.61 -10.23 18.57
C PRO A 142 -4.17 -9.78 17.19
N VAL A 143 -3.34 -8.72 17.11
CA VAL A 143 -2.81 -8.21 15.86
C VAL A 143 -1.54 -7.38 16.07
N ASN A 144 -0.65 -7.38 15.07
CA ASN A 144 0.43 -6.41 14.99
C ASN A 144 -0.11 -5.04 14.59
N VAL A 145 0.40 -4.00 15.21
CA VAL A 145 -0.01 -2.62 14.92
C VAL A 145 1.20 -1.72 14.74
N SER A 146 1.13 -0.82 13.78
CA SER A 146 2.04 0.33 13.66
C SER A 146 1.26 1.62 13.86
N ILE A 147 1.87 2.60 14.50
CA ILE A 147 1.24 3.90 14.75
C ILE A 147 1.67 4.85 13.64
N ARG A 148 0.71 5.36 12.87
CA ARG A 148 0.98 6.41 11.89
C ARG A 148 0.97 7.77 12.58
N PHE A 149 2.04 8.52 12.35
CA PHE A 149 2.16 9.86 12.89
C PHE A 149 2.63 10.87 11.84
N ASN A 150 2.34 12.13 12.07
CA ASN A 150 2.76 13.25 11.25
C ASN A 150 3.88 14.00 11.99
N PRO A 151 5.10 14.08 11.42
CA PRO A 151 6.20 14.81 12.05
C PRO A 151 5.89 16.31 12.08
N ALA A 152 6.25 16.97 13.19
CA ALA A 152 6.07 18.43 13.37
C ALA A 152 6.88 19.23 12.34
N SER A 153 8.06 18.73 11.93
CA SER A 153 8.84 19.28 10.84
C SER A 153 8.48 18.63 9.53
N GLY A 154 7.69 19.31 8.71
CA GLY A 154 7.34 18.81 7.37
C GLY A 154 8.54 18.78 6.42
N ALA A 155 8.58 17.80 5.50
CA ALA A 155 9.55 17.78 4.41
C ALA A 155 9.39 19.03 3.52
N SER A 156 10.49 19.67 3.15
CA SER A 156 10.47 20.82 2.23
C SER A 156 10.51 20.33 0.79
N GLY A 157 9.54 20.76 -0.03
CA GLY A 157 9.62 20.63 -1.50
C GLY A 157 8.60 19.70 -2.17
N GLY A 158 7.81 18.91 -1.43
CA GLY A 158 6.83 17.98 -2.04
C GLY A 158 5.50 18.62 -2.44
N ALA A 159 4.82 18.03 -3.43
CA ALA A 159 3.50 18.46 -3.89
C ALA A 159 2.40 18.24 -2.85
N MET A 160 2.59 17.31 -1.91
CA MET A 160 1.69 17.02 -0.80
C MET A 160 2.48 17.02 0.51
N ARG A 161 2.10 17.87 1.47
CA ARG A 161 2.75 18.01 2.80
C ARG A 161 1.81 17.50 3.86
N MET A 162 2.30 16.61 4.73
CA MET A 162 1.54 15.99 5.82
C MET A 162 2.06 16.38 7.22
N GLY A 163 2.84 17.45 7.36
CA GLY A 163 3.32 17.95 8.66
C GLY A 163 2.96 19.41 8.92
N GLY A 164 2.76 19.77 10.19
CA GLY A 164 2.54 21.16 10.63
C GLY A 164 1.16 21.75 10.34
N LYS A 165 0.15 20.91 9.96
CA LYS A 165 -1.26 21.31 9.81
C LYS A 165 -2.14 20.13 10.25
N PRO A 166 -3.36 20.38 10.77
CA PRO A 166 -4.32 19.33 11.06
C PRO A 166 -4.52 18.43 9.84
N SER A 167 -4.40 17.14 10.02
CA SER A 167 -4.52 16.12 8.97
C SER A 167 -5.50 15.04 9.42
N PRO A 168 -6.36 14.51 8.54
CA PRO A 168 -7.16 13.33 8.85
C PRO A 168 -6.32 12.04 8.94
N PHE A 169 -5.02 12.12 8.61
CA PHE A 169 -4.10 10.99 8.55
C PHE A 169 -3.14 11.01 9.73
N GLY A 170 -3.22 9.96 10.57
CA GLY A 170 -2.25 9.73 11.64
C GLY A 170 -2.36 10.71 12.82
N PHE A 171 -1.61 10.42 13.85
CA PHE A 171 -1.50 11.24 15.05
C PHE A 171 -0.50 12.39 14.85
N ASP A 172 -0.70 13.50 15.54
CA ASP A 172 0.32 14.52 15.65
C ASP A 172 1.50 14.00 16.48
N GLU A 173 2.73 14.43 16.16
CA GLU A 173 3.95 13.94 16.81
C GLU A 173 3.92 14.10 18.34
N GLU A 174 3.27 15.16 18.83
CA GLU A 174 3.14 15.42 20.26
C GLU A 174 2.33 14.33 21.00
N LEU A 175 1.42 13.63 20.30
CA LEU A 175 0.60 12.55 20.86
C LEU A 175 1.25 11.18 20.75
N LEU A 176 2.38 11.08 20.04
CA LEU A 176 3.00 9.78 19.73
C LEU A 176 3.38 9.00 21.00
N ALA A 177 4.01 9.64 21.97
CA ALA A 177 4.43 8.98 23.20
C ALA A 177 3.24 8.41 23.99
N GLU A 178 2.18 9.20 24.16
CA GLU A 178 0.95 8.77 24.82
C GLU A 178 0.28 7.62 24.08
N THR A 179 0.22 7.70 22.74
CA THR A 179 -0.35 6.64 21.90
C THR A 179 0.45 5.35 22.00
N VAL A 180 1.78 5.41 22.02
CA VAL A 180 2.66 4.25 22.24
C VAL A 180 2.37 3.59 23.58
N ASP A 181 2.28 4.37 24.66
CA ASP A 181 1.99 3.85 25.99
C ASP A 181 0.61 3.20 26.06
N ARG A 182 -0.39 3.81 25.41
CA ARG A 182 -1.74 3.26 25.33
C ARG A 182 -1.76 1.92 24.57
N VAL A 183 -1.12 1.83 23.40
CA VAL A 183 -1.03 0.57 22.65
C VAL A 183 -0.34 -0.52 23.47
N ARG A 184 0.77 -0.20 24.14
CA ARG A 184 1.51 -1.16 24.97
C ARG A 184 0.76 -1.66 26.19
N ALA A 185 -0.23 -0.90 26.67
CA ALA A 185 -1.08 -1.30 27.79
C ALA A 185 -2.14 -2.33 27.41
N VAL A 186 -2.35 -2.57 26.10
CA VAL A 186 -3.38 -3.49 25.57
C VAL A 186 -2.72 -4.82 25.19
N GLU A 187 -3.04 -5.89 25.92
CA GLU A 187 -2.36 -7.20 25.82
C GLU A 187 -2.42 -7.83 24.41
N HIS A 188 -3.53 -7.64 23.69
CA HIS A 188 -3.75 -8.21 22.36
C HIS A 188 -3.23 -7.34 21.20
N LEU A 189 -2.68 -6.15 21.46
CA LEU A 189 -2.04 -5.31 20.46
C LEU A 189 -0.52 -5.43 20.56
N ASN A 190 0.12 -5.93 19.52
CA ASN A 190 1.57 -6.02 19.45
C ASN A 190 2.12 -4.82 18.67
N LEU A 191 2.73 -3.86 19.38
CA LEU A 191 3.35 -2.70 18.72
C LEU A 191 4.56 -3.16 17.90
N HIS A 192 4.40 -3.15 16.58
CA HIS A 192 5.40 -3.57 15.61
C HIS A 192 6.30 -2.41 15.17
N GLY A 193 5.72 -1.22 14.94
CA GLY A 193 6.50 -0.11 14.44
C GLY A 193 5.79 1.23 14.39
N LEU A 194 6.42 2.13 13.67
CA LEU A 194 5.90 3.47 13.35
C LEU A 194 5.76 3.62 11.84
N HIS A 195 4.69 4.29 11.42
CA HIS A 195 4.45 4.63 10.02
C HIS A 195 4.48 6.14 9.84
N MET A 196 5.14 6.59 8.79
CA MET A 196 5.21 8.00 8.42
C MET A 196 5.06 8.14 6.90
N PHE A 197 4.28 9.13 6.49
CA PHE A 197 4.23 9.58 5.10
C PHE A 197 4.75 11.02 5.04
N ALA A 198 6.00 11.19 4.67
CA ALA A 198 6.64 12.50 4.64
C ALA A 198 6.21 13.36 3.43
N GLY A 199 5.78 12.73 2.36
CA GLY A 199 5.36 13.40 1.12
C GLY A 199 5.58 12.53 -0.11
N THR A 200 5.22 13.06 -1.27
CA THR A 200 5.42 12.41 -2.56
C THR A 200 5.97 13.41 -3.57
N GLN A 201 6.68 12.92 -4.58
CA GLN A 201 7.34 13.74 -5.61
C GLN A 201 8.27 14.80 -5.00
N LEU A 202 9.08 14.36 -4.06
CA LEU A 202 10.08 15.18 -3.36
C LEU A 202 11.30 15.43 -4.23
#